data_2a3a9446c34e505c7f18392429e902a6
#
_entry.id   2a3a9446c34e505c7f18392429e902a6
#
_cell.length_a   1.000
_cell.length_b   1.000
_cell.length_c   1.000
_cell.angle_alpha   90.00
_cell.angle_beta   90.00
_cell.angle_gamma   90.00
#
_symmetry.space_group_name_H-M   'P 1'
#
loop_
_entity.id
_entity.type
_entity.pdbx_description
1 polymer ?
#
loop_
_entity_poly.entity_id
_entity_poly.type
_entity_poly.pdbx_seq_one_letter_code
_entity_poly.pdbx_strand_id
1 'polypeptide(L)'
;LNKPDGTCKVCEGRRAFDITTRRVEPFVGHHTSYFPPVIAFVHYNCHKKIHDKENPISELINYNENDSKKYYDLRNQHFESHNHTIA
;
A
#
# COMPACT_ATOMS: atom_id res chain seq x y z
N LEU A 1 3.81 10.93 6.35
CA LEU A 1 3.66 9.47 6.38
C LEU A 1 3.28 8.88 5.03
N ASN A 2 2.53 9.63 4.21
CA ASN A 2 2.10 9.14 2.90
C ASN A 2 3.10 9.45 1.78
N LYS A 3 4.18 10.11 2.08
CA LYS A 3 5.21 10.43 1.10
C LYS A 3 6.35 9.43 1.20
N PRO A 4 6.84 8.91 0.06
CA PRO A 4 8.02 8.05 0.10
C PRO A 4 9.25 8.88 0.47
N ASP A 5 10.00 8.40 1.44
CA ASP A 5 11.25 9.05 1.88
C ASP A 5 12.47 8.43 1.23
N GLY A 6 12.27 7.54 0.26
CA GLY A 6 13.33 6.86 -0.44
C GLY A 6 13.79 5.57 0.23
N THR A 7 13.17 5.19 1.35
CA THR A 7 13.50 3.95 2.06
C THR A 7 12.26 3.10 2.31
N CYS A 8 12.46 1.78 2.31
CA CYS A 8 11.41 0.83 2.62
C CYS A 8 11.07 0.85 4.11
N LYS A 9 9.79 0.89 4.45
CA LYS A 9 9.34 0.91 5.85
C LYS A 9 9.53 -0.43 6.57
N VAL A 10 9.82 -1.51 5.84
CA VAL A 10 10.06 -2.83 6.44
C VAL A 10 11.54 -3.04 6.72
N CYS A 11 12.38 -2.91 5.70
CA CYS A 11 13.81 -3.22 5.83
C CYS A 11 14.70 -1.98 5.88
N GLU A 12 14.13 -0.80 5.71
CA GLU A 12 14.82 0.49 5.68
C GLU A 12 15.81 0.63 4.51
N GLY A 13 15.76 -0.32 3.57
CA GLY A 13 16.59 -0.27 2.37
C GLY A 13 16.04 0.66 1.31
N ARG A 14 16.92 1.03 0.39
CA ARG A 14 16.54 1.87 -0.75
C ARG A 14 15.92 1.02 -1.84
N ARG A 15 15.30 1.68 -2.83
CA ARG A 15 14.76 0.99 -4.00
C ARG A 15 15.85 0.19 -4.70
N ALA A 16 15.51 -1.04 -5.07
CA ALA A 16 16.45 -1.93 -5.73
C ALA A 16 16.64 -1.53 -7.20
N PHE A 17 17.86 -1.71 -7.71
CA PHE A 17 18.16 -1.54 -9.11
C PHE A 17 18.15 -2.91 -9.80
N ASP A 18 17.33 -3.05 -10.83
CA ASP A 18 17.24 -4.27 -11.59
C ASP A 18 18.23 -4.19 -12.76
N ILE A 19 19.27 -5.03 -12.73
CA ILE A 19 20.30 -5.06 -13.74
C ILE A 19 19.74 -5.48 -15.10
N THR A 20 18.77 -6.38 -15.10
CA THR A 20 18.17 -6.91 -16.34
C THR A 20 17.41 -5.83 -17.10
N THR A 21 16.57 -5.07 -16.41
CA THR A 21 15.77 -4.02 -17.02
C THR A 21 16.47 -2.66 -16.99
N ARG A 22 17.57 -2.55 -16.23
CA ARG A 22 18.31 -1.30 -15.99
C ARG A 22 17.41 -0.20 -15.43
N ARG A 23 16.47 -0.59 -14.56
CA ARG A 23 15.54 0.33 -13.90
C ARG A 23 15.57 0.16 -12.40
N VAL A 24 15.27 1.23 -11.70
CA VAL A 24 15.03 1.19 -10.27
C VAL A 24 13.61 0.68 -10.05
N GLU A 25 13.47 -0.38 -9.27
CA GLU A 25 12.14 -0.90 -8.94
C GLU A 25 11.40 0.08 -8.04
N PRO A 26 10.15 0.47 -8.37
CA PRO A 26 9.40 1.37 -7.51
C PRO A 26 8.96 0.66 -6.23
N PHE A 27 8.75 1.43 -5.17
CA PHE A 27 8.09 0.93 -4.00
C PHE A 27 6.61 0.69 -4.29
N VAL A 28 6.01 -0.25 -3.58
CA VAL A 28 4.55 -0.43 -3.60
C VAL A 28 3.96 0.28 -2.38
N GLY A 29 2.76 0.83 -2.55
CA GLY A 29 2.04 1.44 -1.45
C GLY A 29 1.25 0.39 -0.68
N HIS A 30 1.55 0.27 0.62
CA HIS A 30 0.82 -0.63 1.51
C HIS A 30 -0.02 0.20 2.47
N HIS A 31 -1.33 -0.02 2.51
CA HIS A 31 -2.20 0.62 3.49
C HIS A 31 -1.96 0.02 4.86
N THR A 32 -1.45 0.84 5.79
CA THR A 32 -1.36 0.44 7.19
C THR A 32 -2.68 0.69 7.90
N SER A 33 -3.48 1.61 7.38
CA SER A 33 -4.81 1.95 7.85
C SER A 33 -5.65 2.41 6.68
N TYR A 34 -6.96 2.27 6.78
CA TYR A 34 -7.90 2.72 5.75
C TYR A 34 -8.78 3.89 6.22
N PHE A 35 -8.99 4.04 7.54
CA PHE A 35 -9.84 5.09 8.10
C PHE A 35 -9.15 5.73 9.31
N PRO A 36 -8.32 6.77 9.12
CA PRO A 36 -7.95 7.42 7.85
C PRO A 36 -6.95 6.59 7.05
N PRO A 37 -6.84 6.79 5.73
CA PRO A 37 -5.87 6.07 4.92
C PRO A 37 -4.45 6.53 5.23
N VAL A 38 -3.60 5.59 5.57
CA VAL A 38 -2.18 5.80 5.80
C VAL A 38 -1.43 4.76 4.97
N ILE A 39 -0.47 5.22 4.18
CA ILE A 39 0.26 4.37 3.25
C ILE A 39 1.73 4.34 3.63
N ALA A 40 2.28 3.13 3.76
CA ALA A 40 3.72 2.90 3.89
C ALA A 40 4.26 2.41 2.56
N PHE A 41 5.38 2.98 2.12
CA PHE A 41 6.02 2.58 0.87
C PHE A 41 7.09 1.54 1.18
N VAL A 42 7.00 0.39 0.52
CA VAL A 42 7.81 -0.78 0.82
C VAL A 42 8.25 -1.46 -0.48
N HIS A 43 9.30 -2.27 -0.38
CA HIS A 43 9.65 -3.16 -1.48
C HIS A 43 8.52 -4.16 -1.73
N TYR A 44 8.39 -4.63 -2.97
CA TYR A 44 7.40 -5.64 -3.31
C TYR A 44 7.53 -6.90 -2.44
N ASN A 45 8.75 -7.39 -2.29
CA ASN A 45 9.00 -8.56 -1.45
C ASN A 45 8.75 -8.30 0.04
N CYS A 46 9.01 -7.08 0.49
CA CYS A 46 8.72 -6.70 1.87
C CYS A 46 7.21 -6.61 2.11
N HIS A 47 6.45 -6.18 1.11
CA HIS A 47 4.98 -6.18 1.20
C HIS A 47 4.44 -7.59 1.45
N LYS A 48 5.02 -8.59 0.79
CA LYS A 48 4.66 -9.98 1.02
C LYS A 48 4.94 -10.42 2.46
N LYS A 49 6.03 -9.93 3.05
CA LYS A 49 6.39 -10.23 4.44
C LYS A 49 5.38 -9.65 5.43
N ILE A 50 4.81 -8.48 5.13
CA ILE A 50 3.79 -7.88 5.99
C ILE A 50 2.59 -8.81 6.11
N HIS A 51 2.22 -9.46 5.02
CA HIS A 51 1.05 -10.34 4.95
C HIS A 51 1.40 -11.83 5.13
N ASP A 52 2.58 -12.13 5.66
CA ASP A 52 2.96 -13.51 5.94
C ASP A 52 1.97 -14.15 6.91
N LYS A 53 1.50 -15.35 6.59
CA LYS A 53 0.47 -16.02 7.40
C LYS A 53 0.97 -16.43 8.78
N GLU A 54 2.25 -16.79 8.87
CA GLU A 54 2.82 -17.25 10.13
C GLU A 54 3.40 -16.12 10.96
N ASN A 55 4.05 -15.16 10.29
CA ASN A 55 4.75 -14.07 10.97
C ASN A 55 4.43 -12.73 10.30
N PRO A 56 3.19 -12.24 10.39
CA PRO A 56 2.85 -10.94 9.81
C PRO A 56 3.53 -9.81 10.57
N ILE A 57 3.78 -8.71 9.88
CA ILE A 57 4.31 -7.50 10.53
C ILE A 57 3.12 -6.68 11.04
N SER A 58 2.69 -7.01 12.24
CA SER A 58 1.46 -6.45 12.82
C SER A 58 1.51 -4.95 13.02
N GLU A 59 2.70 -4.36 13.18
CA GLU A 59 2.88 -2.91 13.32
C GLU A 59 2.44 -2.15 12.06
N LEU A 60 2.43 -2.82 10.92
CA LEU A 60 2.02 -2.23 9.65
C LEU A 60 0.61 -2.66 9.23
N ILE A 61 -0.13 -3.30 10.12
CA ILE A 61 -1.52 -3.72 9.88
C ILE A 61 -2.40 -3.13 10.97
N ASN A 62 -2.86 -1.90 10.74
CA ASN A 62 -3.68 -1.16 11.69
C ASN A 62 -5.12 -1.02 11.18
N TYR A 63 -5.68 -2.11 10.67
CA TYR A 63 -7.02 -2.12 10.11
C TYR A 63 -7.68 -3.47 10.40
N ASN A 64 -9.00 -3.49 10.33
CA ASN A 64 -9.80 -4.69 10.49
C ASN A 64 -9.95 -5.42 9.16
N GLU A 65 -10.34 -6.70 9.23
CA GLU A 65 -10.40 -7.58 8.07
C GLU A 65 -11.20 -7.00 6.89
N ASN A 66 -12.32 -6.33 7.16
CA ASN A 66 -13.21 -5.83 6.10
C ASN A 66 -12.97 -4.38 5.72
N ASP A 67 -11.98 -3.72 6.29
CA ASP A 67 -11.75 -2.29 6.06
C ASP A 67 -11.34 -1.99 4.62
N SER A 68 -10.53 -2.86 4.03
CA SER A 68 -10.10 -2.71 2.64
C SER A 68 -11.30 -2.69 1.70
N LYS A 69 -12.21 -3.64 1.86
CA LYS A 69 -13.41 -3.72 1.04
C LYS A 69 -14.29 -2.49 1.23
N LYS A 70 -14.51 -2.07 2.48
CA LYS A 70 -15.27 -0.87 2.79
C LYS A 70 -14.67 0.37 2.13
N TYR A 71 -13.36 0.52 2.24
CA TYR A 71 -12.67 1.67 1.69
C TYR A 71 -12.86 1.77 0.18
N TYR A 72 -12.64 0.66 -0.54
CA TYR A 72 -12.76 0.66 -1.98
C TYR A 72 -14.21 0.73 -2.44
N ASP A 73 -15.14 0.16 -1.70
CA ASP A 73 -16.57 0.28 -2.02
C ASP A 73 -17.04 1.75 -1.92
N LEU A 74 -16.63 2.45 -0.87
CA LEU A 74 -16.97 3.86 -0.71
C LEU A 74 -16.33 4.72 -1.79
N ARG A 75 -15.10 4.43 -2.15
CA ARG A 75 -14.39 5.14 -3.21
C ARG A 75 -15.07 4.92 -4.56
N ASN A 76 -15.48 3.70 -4.85
CA ASN A 76 -16.18 3.38 -6.10
C ASN A 76 -17.55 4.03 -6.15
N GLN A 77 -18.30 4.06 -5.07
CA GLN A 77 -19.58 4.76 -5.00
C GLN A 77 -19.42 6.24 -5.31
N HIS A 78 -18.41 6.86 -4.73
CA HIS A 78 -18.12 8.27 -5.00
C HIS A 78 -17.79 8.50 -6.47
N PHE A 79 -16.98 7.63 -7.04
CA PHE A 79 -16.58 7.70 -8.45
C PHE A 79 -17.79 7.50 -9.36
N GLU A 80 -18.63 6.52 -9.09
CA GLU A 80 -19.85 6.26 -9.87
C GLU A 80 -20.83 7.43 -9.81
N SER A 81 -21.02 8.01 -8.64
CA SER A 81 -21.87 9.19 -8.48
C SER A 81 -21.36 10.36 -9.31
N HIS A 82 -20.05 10.56 -9.32
CA HIS A 82 -19.42 11.61 -10.10
C HIS A 82 -19.61 11.39 -11.61
N ASN A 83 -19.36 10.17 -12.07
CA ASN A 83 -19.54 9.81 -13.47
C ASN A 83 -21.00 9.92 -13.90
N HIS A 84 -21.92 9.51 -13.05
CA HIS A 84 -23.33 9.59 -13.32
C HIS A 84 -23.80 11.05 -13.48
N THR A 85 -23.21 11.93 -12.71
CA THR A 85 -23.51 13.36 -12.79
C THR A 85 -23.02 13.96 -14.12
N ILE A 86 -21.93 13.47 -14.62
CA ILE A 86 -21.36 13.93 -15.90
C ILE A 86 -22.17 13.42 -17.09
N ALA A 87 -22.63 12.21 -16.98
CA ALA A 87 -23.42 11.59 -18.02
C ALA A 87 -24.79 12.21 -18.13
#